data_be608350d4ca5e50a7ff482af651763b
#
_entry.id   be608350d4ca5e50a7ff482af651763b
#
_cell.length_a   1.000
_cell.length_b   1.000
_cell.length_c   1.000
_cell.angle_alpha   90.00
_cell.angle_beta   90.00
_cell.angle_gamma   90.00
#
_symmetry.space_group_name_H-M   'P 1'
#
loop_
_entity.id
_entity.type
_entity.pdbx_description
1 polymer ?
#
loop_
_entity_poly.entity_id
_entity_poly.type
_entity_poly.pdbx_seq_one_letter_code
_entity_poly.pdbx_strand_id
1 'polypeptide(L)'
;NFEKLDSIFLPEAIWYDGPIGYSYDQIAGYATRWNESNSSEPTYVSSDNEYASYSMSSMPTEPVVAATFNKELVEREGELFGEDGLWSNANSIAAPGLNIHRAPYCSRNHEYYSEDAMLTNLLGQAVCKGGKSKGLMMMPKHYIMNHQELNRSGVSTFFTEQAARENEL
;
A
#
# COMPACT_ATOMS: atom_id res chain seq x y z
N ASN A 1 -0.18 -8.35 12.50
CA ASN A 1 -1.55 -8.90 12.47
C ASN A 1 -2.31 -8.37 13.68
N PHE A 2 -3.57 -8.02 13.49
CA PHE A 2 -4.48 -7.64 14.57
C PHE A 2 -5.38 -8.82 14.90
N GLU A 3 -5.59 -9.06 16.20
CA GLU A 3 -6.52 -10.10 16.63
C GLU A 3 -7.96 -9.72 16.26
N LYS A 4 -8.76 -10.72 16.00
CA LYS A 4 -10.19 -10.56 15.74
C LYS A 4 -10.91 -10.02 16.99
N LEU A 5 -11.70 -9.00 16.81
CA LEU A 5 -12.58 -8.45 17.86
C LEU A 5 -14.03 -8.86 17.59
N ASP A 6 -14.52 -9.84 18.34
CA ASP A 6 -15.87 -10.36 18.16
C ASP A 6 -16.97 -9.34 18.47
N SER A 7 -16.68 -8.33 19.32
CA SER A 7 -17.64 -7.29 19.71
C SER A 7 -18.01 -6.32 18.59
N ILE A 8 -17.15 -6.17 17.56
CA ILE A 8 -17.35 -5.22 16.45
C ILE A 8 -17.11 -5.84 15.09
N PHE A 9 -17.08 -7.17 15.00
CA PHE A 9 -16.77 -7.91 13.78
C PHE A 9 -15.56 -7.32 13.00
N LEU A 10 -14.42 -7.26 13.66
CA LEU A 10 -13.17 -6.90 13.02
C LEU A 10 -12.43 -8.19 12.63
N PRO A 11 -12.30 -8.52 11.33
CA PRO A 11 -11.55 -9.69 10.91
C PRO A 11 -10.06 -9.54 11.22
N GLU A 12 -9.36 -10.65 11.31
CA GLU A 12 -7.89 -10.62 11.36
C GLU A 12 -7.36 -9.89 10.12
N ALA A 13 -6.49 -8.91 10.31
CA ALA A 13 -5.89 -8.18 9.20
C ALA A 13 -4.62 -8.89 8.71
N ILE A 14 -4.67 -9.34 7.47
CA ILE A 14 -3.53 -9.88 6.72
C ILE A 14 -3.13 -8.82 5.72
N TRP A 15 -2.04 -8.12 6.01
CA TRP A 15 -1.63 -6.96 5.24
C TRP A 15 -0.22 -7.07 4.70
N TYR A 16 -0.01 -6.44 3.56
CA TYR A 16 1.28 -6.32 2.90
C TYR A 16 1.56 -4.88 2.49
N ASP A 17 2.83 -4.55 2.34
CA ASP A 17 3.25 -3.27 1.79
C ASP A 17 3.18 -3.28 0.27
N GLY A 18 2.80 -2.16 -0.33
CA GLY A 18 2.86 -2.08 -1.76
C GLY A 18 2.06 -0.99 -2.47
N PRO A 19 2.53 0.27 -2.49
CA PRO A 19 1.88 1.30 -3.32
C PRO A 19 1.98 1.01 -4.82
N ILE A 20 2.98 0.24 -5.26
CA ILE A 20 3.20 -0.16 -6.66
C ILE A 20 2.88 -1.64 -6.91
N GLY A 21 2.01 -2.22 -6.11
CA GLY A 21 1.64 -3.63 -6.12
C GLY A 21 2.21 -4.41 -4.94
N TYR A 22 1.66 -5.58 -4.69
CA TYR A 22 2.14 -6.45 -3.62
C TYR A 22 3.58 -6.93 -3.88
N SER A 23 4.43 -6.89 -2.88
CA SER A 23 5.77 -7.45 -2.98
C SER A 23 5.72 -8.97 -3.05
N TYR A 24 6.36 -9.55 -4.06
CA TYR A 24 6.44 -11.00 -4.25
C TYR A 24 7.00 -11.72 -3.02
N ASP A 25 8.06 -11.18 -2.43
CA ASP A 25 8.72 -11.79 -1.27
C ASP A 25 7.79 -11.86 -0.05
N GLN A 26 6.93 -10.86 0.11
CA GLN A 26 5.98 -10.82 1.21
C GLN A 26 4.90 -11.90 1.04
N ILE A 27 4.42 -12.10 -0.17
CA ILE A 27 3.39 -13.10 -0.47
C ILE A 27 3.96 -14.51 -0.41
N ALA A 28 5.15 -14.73 -0.94
CA ALA A 28 5.85 -16.00 -0.81
C ALA A 28 6.05 -16.36 0.68
N GLY A 29 6.44 -15.39 1.51
CA GLY A 29 6.56 -15.57 2.95
C GLY A 29 5.23 -15.91 3.65
N TYR A 30 4.10 -15.43 3.14
CA TYR A 30 2.78 -15.75 3.67
C TYR A 30 2.35 -17.19 3.27
N ALA A 31 2.50 -17.56 2.02
CA ALA A 31 2.19 -18.89 1.55
C ALA A 31 3.01 -19.97 2.30
N THR A 32 4.29 -19.68 2.58
CA THR A 32 5.13 -20.53 3.43
C THR A 32 4.58 -20.65 4.85
N ARG A 33 4.14 -19.57 5.47
CA ARG A 33 3.60 -19.62 6.84
C ARG A 33 2.28 -20.38 6.95
N TRP A 34 1.47 -20.39 5.91
CA TRP A 34 0.16 -21.07 5.94
C TRP A 34 0.29 -22.58 5.83
N ASN A 35 1.27 -23.06 5.09
CA ASN A 35 1.54 -24.49 4.96
C ASN A 35 2.31 -25.07 6.16
N GLU A 36 2.81 -24.21 7.07
CA GLU A 36 3.67 -24.60 8.17
C GLU A 36 3.06 -24.35 9.55
N SER A 37 1.98 -25.03 9.84
CA SER A 37 1.44 -24.97 11.20
C SER A 37 2.39 -25.56 12.27
N ASN A 38 3.55 -26.13 11.93
CA ASN A 38 4.42 -26.82 12.89
C ASN A 38 5.92 -26.91 12.58
N SER A 39 6.52 -26.11 11.69
CA SER A 39 7.97 -26.19 11.50
C SER A 39 8.67 -24.85 11.72
N SER A 40 9.84 -24.89 12.34
CA SER A 40 10.68 -23.72 12.67
C SER A 40 11.63 -23.28 11.54
N GLU A 41 11.55 -23.90 10.37
CA GLU A 41 12.40 -23.61 9.22
C GLU A 41 11.57 -23.04 8.07
N PRO A 42 12.00 -21.98 7.38
CA PRO A 42 11.31 -21.45 6.22
C PRO A 42 11.37 -22.45 5.07
N THR A 43 10.27 -23.10 4.78
CA THR A 43 10.16 -23.97 3.60
C THR A 43 9.88 -23.09 2.38
N TYR A 44 10.71 -23.19 1.37
CA TYR A 44 10.43 -22.56 0.09
C TYR A 44 9.13 -23.10 -0.47
N VAL A 45 8.24 -22.22 -0.91
CA VAL A 45 7.02 -22.62 -1.60
C VAL A 45 7.41 -23.48 -2.79
N SER A 46 6.96 -24.72 -2.80
CA SER A 46 7.20 -25.59 -3.95
C SER A 46 6.43 -25.02 -5.16
N SER A 47 6.96 -25.25 -6.35
CA SER A 47 6.30 -24.88 -7.62
C SER A 47 4.90 -25.48 -7.79
N ASP A 48 4.53 -26.41 -6.93
CA ASP A 48 3.25 -27.12 -6.95
C ASP A 48 2.17 -26.47 -6.06
N ASN A 49 2.49 -25.37 -5.38
CA ASN A 49 1.51 -24.62 -4.62
C ASN A 49 0.77 -23.67 -5.57
N GLU A 50 -0.56 -23.75 -5.61
CA GLU A 50 -1.39 -22.89 -6.47
C GLU A 50 -1.16 -21.40 -6.21
N TYR A 51 -0.82 -21.00 -4.98
CA TYR A 51 -0.46 -19.62 -4.62
C TYR A 51 0.93 -19.22 -5.14
N ALA A 52 1.85 -20.14 -5.31
CA ALA A 52 3.18 -19.88 -5.86
C ALA A 52 3.15 -19.65 -7.37
N SER A 53 2.10 -20.07 -8.05
CA SER A 53 1.91 -19.87 -9.49
C SER A 53 1.19 -18.55 -9.81
N TYR A 54 0.61 -17.87 -8.82
CA TYR A 54 -0.08 -16.61 -9.04
C TYR A 54 0.92 -15.47 -9.24
N SER A 55 0.83 -14.84 -10.41
CA SER A 55 1.65 -13.67 -10.74
C SER A 55 0.91 -12.41 -10.35
N MET A 56 1.40 -11.72 -9.32
CA MET A 56 0.85 -10.45 -8.88
C MET A 56 1.06 -9.37 -9.94
N SER A 57 0.12 -8.44 -9.99
CA SER A 57 0.22 -7.30 -10.89
C SER A 57 1.31 -6.33 -10.41
N SER A 58 2.26 -6.02 -11.31
CA SER A 58 3.20 -4.92 -11.07
C SER A 58 2.57 -3.63 -11.58
N MET A 59 2.37 -2.68 -10.67
CA MET A 59 1.77 -1.38 -11.01
C MET A 59 2.86 -0.37 -11.37
N PRO A 60 2.54 0.63 -12.19
CA PRO A 60 3.43 1.77 -12.39
C PRO A 60 3.71 2.50 -11.08
N THR A 61 4.81 3.25 -11.03
CA THR A 61 5.08 4.14 -9.90
C THR A 61 4.02 5.24 -9.81
N GLU A 62 3.69 5.67 -8.61
CA GLU A 62 2.60 6.65 -8.39
C GLU A 62 2.76 7.97 -9.17
N PRO A 63 3.98 8.54 -9.37
CA PRO A 63 4.13 9.70 -10.26
C PRO A 63 3.71 9.45 -11.70
N VAL A 64 3.94 8.24 -12.22
CA VAL A 64 3.52 7.87 -13.58
C VAL A 64 1.99 7.78 -13.65
N VAL A 65 1.38 7.19 -12.63
CA VAL A 65 -0.08 7.12 -12.48
C VAL A 65 -0.65 8.53 -12.39
N ALA A 66 -0.06 9.41 -11.57
CA ALA A 66 -0.49 10.79 -11.41
C ALA A 66 -0.40 11.61 -12.70
N ALA A 67 0.62 11.38 -13.53
CA ALA A 67 0.81 12.05 -14.81
C ALA A 67 -0.31 11.76 -15.82
N THR A 68 -1.15 10.77 -15.57
CA THR A 68 -2.33 10.49 -16.42
C THR A 68 -3.46 11.48 -16.18
N PHE A 69 -3.53 12.12 -15.03
CA PHE A 69 -4.66 12.94 -14.57
C PHE A 69 -6.03 12.24 -14.73
N ASN A 70 -6.03 10.92 -14.71
CA ASN A 70 -7.21 10.10 -15.01
C ASN A 70 -7.67 9.33 -13.76
N LYS A 71 -8.65 9.90 -13.08
CA LYS A 71 -9.20 9.34 -11.84
C LYS A 71 -9.86 7.96 -12.05
N GLU A 72 -10.51 7.76 -13.19
CA GLU A 72 -11.16 6.49 -13.51
C GLU A 72 -10.13 5.37 -13.70
N LEU A 73 -8.97 5.68 -14.30
CA LEU A 73 -7.87 4.75 -14.43
C LEU A 73 -7.30 4.36 -13.05
N VAL A 74 -7.15 5.34 -12.17
CA VAL A 74 -6.63 5.11 -10.80
C VAL A 74 -7.64 4.32 -9.95
N GLU A 75 -8.93 4.52 -10.13
CA GLU A 75 -9.95 3.67 -9.50
C GLU A 75 -9.83 2.21 -9.96
N ARG A 76 -9.58 2.00 -11.27
CA ARG A 76 -9.32 0.66 -11.82
C ARG A 76 -8.05 0.03 -11.26
N GLU A 77 -6.99 0.78 -11.05
CA GLU A 77 -5.79 0.31 -10.36
C GLU A 77 -6.11 -0.19 -8.94
N GLY A 78 -6.92 0.56 -8.20
CA GLY A 78 -7.40 0.12 -6.90
C GLY A 78 -8.20 -1.19 -6.96
N GLU A 79 -9.04 -1.36 -7.98
CA GLU A 79 -9.75 -2.63 -8.20
C GLU A 79 -8.77 -3.79 -8.42
N LEU A 80 -7.67 -3.57 -9.16
CA LEU A 80 -6.63 -4.57 -9.37
C LEU A 80 -5.91 -4.93 -8.07
N PHE A 81 -5.60 -3.96 -7.21
CA PHE A 81 -5.10 -4.26 -5.86
C PHE A 81 -6.07 -5.16 -5.09
N GLY A 82 -7.36 -4.89 -5.21
CA GLY A 82 -8.37 -5.71 -4.56
C GLY A 82 -8.43 -7.14 -5.10
N GLU A 83 -8.35 -7.31 -6.41
CA GLU A 83 -8.30 -8.65 -7.05
C GLU A 83 -7.04 -9.41 -6.62
N ASP A 84 -5.87 -8.77 -6.66
CA ASP A 84 -4.62 -9.37 -6.21
C ASP A 84 -4.69 -9.76 -4.73
N GLY A 85 -5.34 -8.94 -3.90
CA GLY A 85 -5.61 -9.24 -2.50
C GLY A 85 -6.46 -10.50 -2.31
N LEU A 86 -7.53 -10.64 -3.08
CA LEU A 86 -8.39 -11.83 -3.03
C LEU A 86 -7.62 -13.10 -3.38
N TRP A 87 -6.80 -13.07 -4.42
CA TRP A 87 -6.01 -14.21 -4.85
C TRP A 87 -4.87 -14.57 -3.90
N SER A 88 -4.28 -13.58 -3.23
CA SER A 88 -3.19 -13.78 -2.27
C SER A 88 -3.65 -13.99 -0.84
N ASN A 89 -4.95 -14.04 -0.60
CA ASN A 89 -5.55 -14.11 0.74
C ASN A 89 -5.12 -12.93 1.65
N ALA A 90 -4.84 -11.77 1.05
CA ALA A 90 -4.61 -10.52 1.76
C ALA A 90 -5.92 -9.73 1.82
N ASN A 91 -6.27 -9.21 2.99
CA ASN A 91 -7.45 -8.37 3.16
C ASN A 91 -7.11 -6.91 3.42
N SER A 92 -5.82 -6.58 3.41
CA SER A 92 -5.32 -5.23 3.65
C SER A 92 -4.05 -4.95 2.86
N ILE A 93 -3.85 -3.69 2.47
CA ILE A 93 -2.63 -3.23 1.81
C ILE A 93 -2.20 -1.88 2.39
N ALA A 94 -0.89 -1.73 2.65
CA ALA A 94 -0.31 -0.44 3.04
C ALA A 94 -0.07 0.41 1.79
N ALA A 95 -1.13 0.98 1.27
CA ALA A 95 -1.23 1.81 0.08
C ALA A 95 -2.52 2.68 0.14
N PRO A 96 -2.57 3.76 -0.62
CA PRO A 96 -1.52 4.41 -1.41
C PRO A 96 -0.54 5.21 -0.56
N GLY A 97 0.58 5.63 -1.16
CA GLY A 97 1.47 6.64 -0.61
C GLY A 97 0.94 8.04 -0.91
N LEU A 98 0.69 8.86 0.13
CA LEU A 98 0.04 10.17 -0.01
C LEU A 98 0.93 11.35 0.41
N ASN A 99 2.20 11.11 0.73
CA ASN A 99 3.09 12.21 1.06
C ASN A 99 3.33 13.11 -0.14
N ILE A 100 3.50 14.39 0.12
CA ILE A 100 3.72 15.40 -0.91
C ILE A 100 5.20 15.45 -1.32
N HIS A 101 5.49 15.59 -2.61
CA HIS A 101 6.85 15.78 -3.13
C HIS A 101 7.41 17.15 -2.75
N ARG A 102 7.90 17.29 -1.51
CA ARG A 102 8.51 18.53 -1.01
C ARG A 102 9.98 18.64 -1.36
N ALA A 103 10.69 17.51 -1.40
CA ALA A 103 12.11 17.47 -1.67
C ALA A 103 12.41 16.45 -2.79
N PRO A 104 13.14 16.85 -3.84
CA PRO A 104 13.47 15.95 -4.94
C PRO A 104 14.41 14.80 -4.51
N TYR A 105 15.09 14.96 -3.37
CA TYR A 105 16.03 13.98 -2.84
C TYR A 105 15.38 12.94 -1.91
N CYS A 106 14.08 12.97 -1.70
CA CYS A 106 13.39 11.91 -1.00
C CYS A 106 13.40 10.65 -1.86
N SER A 107 14.10 9.62 -1.40
CA SER A 107 14.26 8.36 -2.16
C SER A 107 12.95 7.58 -2.34
N ARG A 108 11.88 7.97 -1.66
CA ARG A 108 10.55 7.36 -1.74
C ARG A 108 9.54 8.13 -2.57
N ASN A 109 9.96 9.18 -3.29
CA ASN A 109 9.05 9.93 -4.18
C ASN A 109 8.39 9.06 -5.26
N HIS A 110 8.97 7.91 -5.60
CA HIS A 110 8.40 6.96 -6.55
C HIS A 110 7.08 6.33 -6.07
N GLU A 111 6.81 6.32 -4.78
CA GLU A 111 5.59 5.79 -4.19
C GLU A 111 4.60 6.87 -3.71
N TYR A 112 4.76 8.12 -4.18
CA TYR A 112 3.88 9.25 -3.89
C TYR A 112 3.43 9.92 -5.18
N TYR A 113 2.17 10.37 -5.25
CA TYR A 113 1.59 10.84 -6.50
C TYR A 113 2.21 12.15 -7.03
N SER A 114 2.33 13.19 -6.19
CA SER A 114 2.60 14.53 -6.69
C SER A 114 3.11 15.49 -5.61
N GLU A 115 3.58 16.66 -6.06
CA GLU A 115 3.78 17.84 -5.21
C GLU A 115 2.46 18.61 -4.95
N ASP A 116 1.40 18.30 -5.70
CA ASP A 116 0.10 18.94 -5.61
C ASP A 116 -0.83 18.14 -4.67
N ALA A 117 -1.23 18.79 -3.57
CA ALA A 117 -2.08 18.19 -2.56
C ALA A 117 -3.47 17.81 -3.12
N MET A 118 -4.03 18.62 -4.03
CA MET A 118 -5.34 18.37 -4.61
C MET A 118 -5.32 17.14 -5.53
N LEU A 119 -4.30 17.05 -6.39
CA LEU A 119 -4.12 15.89 -7.27
C LEU A 119 -3.91 14.62 -6.44
N THR A 120 -3.02 14.67 -5.45
CA THR A 120 -2.77 13.54 -4.53
C THR A 120 -4.04 13.10 -3.82
N ASN A 121 -4.85 14.03 -3.32
CA ASN A 121 -6.12 13.74 -2.67
C ASN A 121 -7.12 13.04 -3.62
N LEU A 122 -7.30 13.59 -4.82
CA LEU A 122 -8.26 13.04 -5.79
C LEU A 122 -7.89 11.63 -6.25
N LEU A 123 -6.60 11.39 -6.50
CA LEU A 123 -6.11 10.08 -6.93
C LEU A 123 -6.09 9.08 -5.76
N GLY A 124 -5.67 9.52 -4.58
CA GLY A 124 -5.71 8.70 -3.37
C GLY A 124 -7.13 8.24 -3.02
N GLN A 125 -8.13 9.11 -3.16
CA GLN A 125 -9.54 8.71 -3.01
C GLN A 125 -9.96 7.69 -4.06
N ALA A 126 -9.53 7.85 -5.30
CA ALA A 126 -9.91 6.96 -6.39
C ALA A 126 -9.37 5.54 -6.17
N VAL A 127 -8.08 5.39 -5.88
CA VAL A 127 -7.47 4.08 -5.64
C VAL A 127 -8.07 3.41 -4.40
N CYS A 128 -8.31 4.16 -3.33
CA CYS A 128 -8.97 3.63 -2.12
C CYS A 128 -10.40 3.15 -2.41
N LYS A 129 -11.14 3.88 -3.24
CA LYS A 129 -12.49 3.49 -3.66
C LYS A 129 -12.45 2.18 -4.45
N GLY A 130 -11.51 2.06 -5.39
CA GLY A 130 -11.32 0.85 -6.18
C GLY A 130 -11.00 -0.36 -5.30
N GLY A 131 -9.97 -0.27 -4.43
CA GLY A 131 -9.60 -1.37 -3.53
C GLY A 131 -10.74 -1.77 -2.59
N LYS A 132 -11.41 -0.79 -2.01
CA LYS A 132 -12.56 -1.02 -1.13
C LYS A 132 -13.73 -1.70 -1.86
N SER A 133 -13.93 -1.45 -3.14
CA SER A 133 -15.01 -2.08 -3.93
C SER A 133 -14.86 -3.61 -4.01
N LYS A 134 -13.65 -4.12 -3.82
CA LYS A 134 -13.30 -5.55 -3.78
C LYS A 134 -13.16 -6.09 -2.36
N GLY A 135 -13.46 -5.29 -1.34
CA GLY A 135 -13.35 -5.67 0.06
C GLY A 135 -11.96 -5.50 0.68
N LEU A 136 -11.00 -4.93 -0.05
CA LEU A 136 -9.65 -4.68 0.46
C LEU A 136 -9.65 -3.48 1.42
N MET A 137 -9.03 -3.65 2.58
CA MET A 137 -8.76 -2.56 3.50
C MET A 137 -7.53 -1.78 3.01
N MET A 138 -7.76 -0.56 2.57
CA MET A 138 -6.69 0.34 2.18
C MET A 138 -6.13 1.07 3.40
N MET A 139 -4.82 1.11 3.53
CA MET A 139 -4.11 1.83 4.61
C MET A 139 -3.22 2.92 4.00
N PRO A 140 -3.79 4.10 3.70
CA PRO A 140 -3.02 5.22 3.17
C PRO A 140 -1.85 5.58 4.09
N LYS A 141 -0.70 5.93 3.48
CA LYS A 141 0.54 6.20 4.19
C LYS A 141 1.30 7.37 3.55
N HIS A 142 2.23 7.99 4.23
CA HIS A 142 2.54 7.87 5.64
C HIS A 142 1.99 9.09 6.37
N TYR A 143 1.30 8.89 7.42
CA TYR A 143 0.84 9.99 8.24
C TYR A 143 1.95 10.37 9.22
N ILE A 144 2.64 11.50 9.09
CA ILE A 144 2.49 12.60 8.11
C ILE A 144 3.89 13.16 7.84
N MET A 145 4.09 13.86 6.70
CA MET A 145 5.32 14.61 6.43
C MET A 145 6.58 13.75 6.23
N ASN A 146 6.45 12.59 5.60
CA ASN A 146 7.60 11.75 5.27
C ASN A 146 8.32 12.27 4.01
N HIS A 147 9.04 13.39 4.15
CA HIS A 147 9.73 14.07 3.04
C HIS A 147 11.21 13.72 2.95
N GLN A 148 11.72 12.91 3.87
CA GLN A 148 13.13 12.54 3.97
C GLN A 148 13.28 11.13 4.52
N GLU A 149 14.12 10.33 3.87
CA GLU A 149 14.44 8.99 4.35
C GLU A 149 15.76 8.92 5.13
N LEU A 150 16.70 9.82 4.84
CA LEU A 150 17.96 9.87 5.57
C LEU A 150 17.71 10.16 7.06
N ASN A 151 18.14 9.25 7.93
CA ASN A 151 17.91 9.30 9.37
C ASN A 151 16.42 9.41 9.77
N ARG A 152 15.52 8.85 8.99
CA ARG A 152 14.05 8.92 9.19
C ARG A 152 13.62 8.68 10.64
N SER A 153 14.22 7.71 11.33
CA SER A 153 13.88 7.37 12.72
C SER A 153 14.30 8.42 13.75
N GLY A 154 15.13 9.39 13.35
CA GLY A 154 15.65 10.43 14.27
C GLY A 154 15.38 11.86 13.80
N VAL A 155 14.69 12.04 12.66
CA VAL A 155 14.41 13.39 12.15
C VAL A 155 13.17 13.99 12.81
N SER A 156 13.23 15.29 13.10
CA SER A 156 12.07 16.07 13.52
C SER A 156 11.68 17.01 12.40
N THR A 157 10.43 16.94 11.98
CA THR A 157 9.88 17.80 10.92
C THR A 157 9.08 18.93 11.55
N PHE A 158 9.39 20.16 11.19
CA PHE A 158 8.76 21.37 11.72
C PHE A 158 7.90 22.06 10.65
N PHE A 159 6.65 22.27 11.00
CA PHE A 159 5.66 22.94 10.16
C PHE A 159 4.88 23.96 10.99
N THR A 160 4.35 24.98 10.30
CA THR A 160 3.25 25.77 10.86
C THR A 160 1.96 24.96 10.73
N GLU A 161 1.00 25.19 11.61
CA GLU A 161 -0.31 24.54 11.53
C GLU A 161 -0.98 24.82 10.18
N GLN A 162 -0.85 26.05 9.68
CA GLN A 162 -1.38 26.42 8.37
C GLN A 162 -0.78 25.56 7.25
N ALA A 163 0.55 25.45 7.19
CA ALA A 163 1.20 24.65 6.15
C ALA A 163 0.82 23.17 6.22
N ALA A 164 0.67 22.63 7.43
CA ALA A 164 0.21 21.26 7.61
C ALA A 164 -1.19 21.05 7.05
N ARG A 165 -2.13 21.96 7.35
CA ARG A 165 -3.52 21.85 6.88
C ARG A 165 -3.69 22.09 5.39
N GLU A 166 -2.87 22.95 4.81
CA GLU A 166 -2.98 23.29 3.38
C GLU A 166 -2.35 22.23 2.47
N ASN A 167 -1.33 21.52 2.94
CA ASN A 167 -0.53 20.65 2.08
C ASN A 167 -0.48 19.18 2.50
N GLU A 168 -0.73 18.84 3.77
CA GLU A 168 -0.39 17.52 4.28
C GLU A 168 -1.59 16.77 4.91
N LEU A 169 -2.72 17.48 5.17
CA LEU A 169 -3.88 16.91 5.84
C LEU A 169 -5.12 16.83 4.93
#